data_f5c3f7b1ad9b168e6ce7cb7e10d67139
#
_entry.id   f5c3f7b1ad9b168e6ce7cb7e10d67139
#
_cell.length_a   1.000
_cell.length_b   1.000
_cell.length_c   1.000
_cell.angle_alpha   90.00
_cell.angle_beta   90.00
_cell.angle_gamma   90.00
#
_symmetry.space_group_name_H-M   'P 1'
#
loop_
_entity.id
_entity.type
_entity.pdbx_description
1 polymer ?
#
loop_
_entity_poly.entity_id
_entity_poly.type
_entity_poly.pdbx_seq_one_letter_code
_entity_poly.pdbx_strand_id
1 'polypeptide(L)'
;MLVHGLIYFGQMFAELMNGHGWDFRYYPDAGVRNLSALARELSICDVAYQIGGRLSMGKFLHAARLLGKDKIIMHWVGSDTVDQRQELAQGKAHPWVMQKVRHWAESDWMVREVGILGLPCELVPLPSARVPDHPTPLPSQFSVLVYVPVVSRGELYGLDRILQVARDLPHVPFELVGLYDGTIPNPPANLKIHGRIPDLIEFYRRASVVWRPVQHDGLSFMVMDAMGHGRHVLWSYPFPGCIHVMDAAQARQEIVRLHAMHLERRLKTNCAGVRAIAEGGYLPQSLKKRIHARLEELLDS
;
A
#
# COMPACT_ATOMS: atom_id res chain seq x y z
N MET A 1 -6.90 6.35 20.32
CA MET A 1 -6.46 7.09 19.13
C MET A 1 -7.56 7.18 18.09
N LEU A 2 -7.69 8.30 17.38
CA LEU A 2 -8.66 8.47 16.30
C LEU A 2 -7.97 8.44 14.94
N VAL A 3 -8.29 7.43 14.13
CA VAL A 3 -7.73 7.20 12.79
C VAL A 3 -8.69 7.72 11.73
N HIS A 4 -8.18 8.51 10.79
CA HIS A 4 -8.95 9.09 9.68
C HIS A 4 -8.20 8.93 8.34
N GLY A 5 -8.89 9.09 7.22
CA GLY A 5 -8.31 9.09 5.88
C GLY A 5 -8.74 7.91 5.02
N LEU A 6 -7.82 7.38 4.22
CA LEU A 6 -8.12 6.33 3.24
C LEU A 6 -8.81 5.12 3.88
N ILE A 7 -10.06 4.85 3.46
CA ILE A 7 -10.98 3.89 4.10
C ILE A 7 -10.31 2.52 4.32
N TYR A 8 -9.76 1.94 3.25
CA TYR A 8 -9.17 0.61 3.30
C TYR A 8 -8.02 0.52 4.31
N PHE A 9 -7.07 1.47 4.23
CA PHE A 9 -5.91 1.50 5.12
C PHE A 9 -6.32 1.85 6.55
N GLY A 10 -7.21 2.83 6.73
CA GLY A 10 -7.61 3.30 8.05
C GLY A 10 -8.39 2.27 8.85
N GLN A 11 -9.33 1.56 8.23
CA GLN A 11 -10.09 0.48 8.89
C GLN A 11 -9.17 -0.67 9.27
N MET A 12 -8.41 -1.20 8.31
CA MET A 12 -7.48 -2.30 8.56
C MET A 12 -6.45 -1.94 9.64
N PHE A 13 -5.89 -0.73 9.58
CA PHE A 13 -4.94 -0.26 10.58
C PHE A 13 -5.56 -0.20 11.97
N ALA A 14 -6.75 0.40 12.12
CA ALA A 14 -7.43 0.47 13.40
C ALA A 14 -7.73 -0.94 13.96
N GLU A 15 -8.21 -1.87 13.13
CA GLU A 15 -8.49 -3.26 13.53
C GLU A 15 -7.22 -4.00 14.00
N LEU A 16 -6.13 -3.92 13.22
CA LEU A 16 -4.88 -4.60 13.52
C LEU A 16 -4.18 -4.04 14.77
N MET A 17 -4.26 -2.74 14.96
CA MET A 17 -3.53 -2.05 16.02
C MET A 17 -4.19 -2.15 17.38
N ASN A 18 -5.47 -2.48 17.47
CA ASN A 18 -6.19 -2.61 18.75
C ASN A 18 -5.55 -3.64 19.69
N GLY A 19 -5.67 -3.39 21.00
CA GLY A 19 -5.13 -4.24 22.08
C GLY A 19 -3.86 -3.67 22.72
N HIS A 20 -3.33 -4.36 23.72
CA HIS A 20 -2.15 -3.94 24.51
C HIS A 20 -2.29 -2.53 25.13
N GLY A 21 -3.50 -2.20 25.61
CA GLY A 21 -3.78 -0.88 26.21
C GLY A 21 -4.16 0.22 25.20
N TRP A 22 -4.14 -0.10 23.92
CA TRP A 22 -4.51 0.84 22.85
C TRP A 22 -5.93 0.60 22.35
N ASP A 23 -6.70 1.69 22.16
CA ASP A 23 -8.01 1.76 21.50
C ASP A 23 -7.89 2.62 20.23
N PHE A 24 -7.87 1.98 19.05
CA PHE A 24 -7.83 2.61 17.75
C PHE A 24 -9.22 2.60 17.14
N ARG A 25 -9.75 3.77 16.82
CA ARG A 25 -11.06 3.94 16.20
C ARG A 25 -10.94 4.62 14.86
N TYR A 26 -11.47 3.98 13.82
CA TYR A 26 -11.52 4.58 12.50
C TYR A 26 -12.71 5.53 12.38
N TYR A 27 -12.45 6.76 11.94
CA TYR A 27 -13.46 7.78 11.69
C TYR A 27 -13.56 8.05 10.18
N PRO A 28 -14.68 7.69 9.50
CA PRO A 28 -14.81 7.78 8.05
C PRO A 28 -14.96 9.21 7.55
N ASP A 29 -14.59 9.46 6.30
CA ASP A 29 -14.78 10.76 5.63
C ASP A 29 -16.23 11.27 5.67
N ALA A 30 -17.20 10.37 5.53
CA ALA A 30 -18.62 10.72 5.67
C ALA A 30 -18.95 11.31 7.04
N GLY A 31 -18.30 10.85 8.10
CA GLY A 31 -18.46 11.34 9.48
C GLY A 31 -17.92 12.76 9.67
N VAL A 32 -16.91 13.17 8.90
CA VAL A 32 -16.32 14.53 8.97
C VAL A 32 -17.32 15.62 8.57
N ARG A 33 -18.44 15.24 7.95
CA ARG A 33 -19.57 16.18 7.69
C ARG A 33 -20.30 16.58 8.96
N ASN A 34 -20.29 15.73 9.99
CA ASN A 34 -20.83 16.03 11.31
C ASN A 34 -19.71 16.54 12.22
N LEU A 35 -19.49 17.85 12.22
CA LEU A 35 -18.41 18.50 12.96
C LEU A 35 -18.54 18.34 14.48
N SER A 36 -19.76 18.27 15.03
CA SER A 36 -19.97 18.08 16.47
C SER A 36 -19.58 16.66 16.91
N ALA A 37 -19.91 15.64 16.12
CA ALA A 37 -19.49 14.28 16.39
C ALA A 37 -17.97 14.12 16.25
N LEU A 38 -17.38 14.71 15.21
CA LEU A 38 -15.92 14.73 15.03
C LEU A 38 -15.21 15.41 16.20
N ALA A 39 -15.70 16.57 16.64
CA ALA A 39 -15.12 17.30 17.77
C ALA A 39 -15.19 16.48 19.06
N ARG A 40 -16.31 15.79 19.31
CA ARG A 40 -16.46 14.88 20.45
C ARG A 40 -15.42 13.73 20.40
N GLU A 41 -15.29 13.05 19.26
CA GLU A 41 -14.32 11.95 19.12
C GLU A 41 -12.87 12.46 19.27
N LEU A 42 -12.56 13.60 18.67
CA LEU A 42 -11.25 14.22 18.83
C LEU A 42 -10.97 14.66 20.28
N SER A 43 -11.98 15.17 21.01
CA SER A 43 -11.77 15.64 22.40
C SER A 43 -11.32 14.54 23.35
N ILE A 44 -11.76 13.30 23.12
CA ILE A 44 -11.45 12.14 23.98
C ILE A 44 -10.28 11.30 23.49
N CYS A 45 -9.70 11.58 22.31
CA CYS A 45 -8.54 10.84 21.83
C CYS A 45 -7.23 11.53 22.23
N ASP A 46 -6.20 10.75 22.52
CA ASP A 46 -4.85 11.25 22.82
C ASP A 46 -4.11 11.64 21.54
N VAL A 47 -4.26 10.86 20.48
CA VAL A 47 -3.57 11.04 19.20
C VAL A 47 -4.60 11.12 18.06
N ALA A 48 -4.48 12.15 17.21
CA ALA A 48 -5.16 12.26 15.93
C ALA A 48 -4.26 11.71 14.82
N TYR A 49 -4.74 10.71 14.06
CA TYR A 49 -3.93 10.00 13.09
C TYR A 49 -4.59 10.02 11.72
N GLN A 50 -3.93 10.63 10.75
CA GLN A 50 -4.42 10.67 9.37
C GLN A 50 -3.60 9.77 8.46
N ILE A 51 -4.27 8.85 7.76
CA ILE A 51 -3.67 8.02 6.71
C ILE A 51 -3.99 8.62 5.35
N GLY A 52 -2.95 8.89 4.59
CA GLY A 52 -2.96 9.65 3.35
C GLY A 52 -2.43 11.07 3.56
N GLY A 53 -1.34 11.40 2.87
CA GLY A 53 -0.68 12.69 2.97
C GLY A 53 -1.57 13.82 2.43
N ARG A 54 -1.63 14.92 3.17
CA ARG A 54 -2.35 16.11 2.79
C ARG A 54 -1.74 17.36 3.41
N LEU A 55 -1.25 18.26 2.59
CA LEU A 55 -0.66 19.52 3.05
C LEU A 55 -1.68 20.64 3.23
N SER A 56 -2.81 20.58 2.53
CA SER A 56 -3.92 21.53 2.72
C SER A 56 -4.72 21.21 3.98
N MET A 57 -5.34 22.25 4.57
CA MET A 57 -6.15 22.09 5.78
C MET A 57 -7.49 21.39 5.48
N GLY A 58 -7.57 20.10 5.76
CA GLY A 58 -8.83 19.33 5.73
C GLY A 58 -9.67 19.53 7.00
N LYS A 59 -10.94 19.13 6.95
CA LYS A 59 -11.87 19.28 8.09
C LYS A 59 -11.38 18.57 9.35
N PHE A 60 -10.79 17.38 9.20
CA PHE A 60 -10.23 16.62 10.32
C PHE A 60 -9.10 17.39 11.01
N LEU A 61 -8.10 17.84 10.24
CA LEU A 61 -6.98 18.64 10.76
C LEU A 61 -7.44 20.00 11.32
N HIS A 62 -8.44 20.61 10.68
CA HIS A 62 -9.02 21.86 11.17
C HIS A 62 -9.68 21.67 12.53
N ALA A 63 -10.48 20.62 12.72
CA ALA A 63 -11.11 20.31 13.99
C ALA A 63 -10.05 19.95 15.07
N ALA A 64 -9.03 19.15 14.72
CA ALA A 64 -7.94 18.83 15.63
C ALA A 64 -7.19 20.10 16.10
N ARG A 65 -6.90 21.02 15.17
CA ARG A 65 -6.28 22.31 15.49
C ARG A 65 -7.15 23.17 16.41
N LEU A 66 -8.45 23.29 16.12
CA LEU A 66 -9.38 24.09 16.95
C LEU A 66 -9.51 23.55 18.38
N LEU A 67 -9.37 22.23 18.55
CA LEU A 67 -9.38 21.57 19.86
C LEU A 67 -8.01 21.56 20.55
N GLY A 68 -7.02 22.23 19.98
CA GLY A 68 -5.68 22.32 20.57
C GLY A 68 -4.92 21.00 20.58
N LYS A 69 -5.26 20.05 19.68
CA LYS A 69 -4.50 18.79 19.59
C LYS A 69 -3.07 19.06 19.13
N ASP A 70 -2.11 18.56 19.87
CA ASP A 70 -0.66 18.68 19.65
C ASP A 70 -0.04 17.36 19.12
N LYS A 71 -0.65 16.20 19.44
CA LYS A 71 -0.21 14.88 19.00
C LYS A 71 -0.98 14.46 17.76
N ILE A 72 -0.47 14.91 16.60
CA ILE A 72 -1.08 14.64 15.28
C ILE A 72 -0.05 13.99 14.38
N ILE A 73 -0.43 12.85 13.80
CA ILE A 73 0.38 12.09 12.86
C ILE A 73 -0.29 12.11 11.48
N MET A 74 0.50 12.33 10.44
CA MET A 74 0.12 12.14 9.04
C MET A 74 0.99 11.05 8.44
N HIS A 75 0.35 9.98 8.00
CA HIS A 75 1.03 8.83 7.42
C HIS A 75 0.89 8.82 5.89
N TRP A 76 2.02 8.89 5.20
CA TRP A 76 2.12 8.91 3.74
C TRP A 76 2.16 7.48 3.18
N VAL A 77 1.28 7.18 2.22
CA VAL A 77 1.00 5.79 1.80
C VAL A 77 0.95 5.62 0.26
N GLY A 78 1.80 6.30 -0.47
CA GLY A 78 1.95 6.11 -1.91
C GLY A 78 1.79 7.38 -2.72
N SER A 79 0.89 7.41 -3.70
CA SER A 79 0.76 8.52 -4.67
C SER A 79 0.34 9.86 -4.06
N ASP A 80 0.01 9.90 -2.79
CA ASP A 80 -0.24 11.14 -2.04
C ASP A 80 0.98 12.10 -2.05
N THR A 81 2.21 11.59 -2.04
CA THR A 81 3.42 12.45 -2.17
C THR A 81 3.45 13.17 -3.51
N VAL A 82 3.05 12.50 -4.59
CA VAL A 82 2.99 13.09 -5.94
C VAL A 82 1.91 14.16 -6.00
N ASP A 83 0.71 13.85 -5.50
CA ASP A 83 -0.44 14.76 -5.48
C ASP A 83 -0.10 16.03 -4.64
N GLN A 84 0.53 15.85 -3.47
CA GLN A 84 0.85 16.96 -2.58
C GLN A 84 2.02 17.82 -3.07
N ARG A 85 2.94 17.27 -3.86
CA ARG A 85 3.96 18.07 -4.54
C ARG A 85 3.34 19.09 -5.48
N GLN A 86 2.28 18.71 -6.19
CA GLN A 86 1.54 19.62 -7.06
C GLN A 86 0.78 20.67 -6.25
N GLU A 87 0.12 20.29 -5.14
CA GLU A 87 -0.57 21.23 -4.25
C GLU A 87 0.40 22.25 -3.61
N LEU A 88 1.59 21.80 -3.20
CA LEU A 88 2.64 22.68 -2.68
C LEU A 88 3.08 23.71 -3.72
N ALA A 89 3.33 23.29 -4.97
CA ALA A 89 3.70 24.17 -6.07
C ALA A 89 2.62 25.22 -6.39
N GLN A 90 1.34 24.91 -6.08
CA GLN A 90 0.20 25.83 -6.22
C GLN A 90 -0.02 26.72 -4.98
N GLY A 91 0.85 26.67 -3.98
CA GLY A 91 0.72 27.47 -2.75
C GLY A 91 -0.44 27.02 -1.83
N LYS A 92 -0.96 25.80 -1.97
CA LYS A 92 -2.10 25.29 -1.20
C LYS A 92 -1.71 24.65 0.14
N ALA A 93 -0.40 24.47 0.38
CA ALA A 93 0.08 23.91 1.63
C ALA A 93 -0.19 24.87 2.80
N HIS A 94 -0.72 24.31 3.90
CA HIS A 94 -1.04 25.10 5.08
C HIS A 94 0.15 25.11 6.06
N PRO A 95 0.69 26.28 6.47
CA PRO A 95 1.89 26.35 7.30
C PRO A 95 1.79 25.57 8.62
N TRP A 96 0.62 25.59 9.26
CA TRP A 96 0.39 24.84 10.50
C TRP A 96 0.52 23.33 10.30
N VAL A 97 0.04 22.78 9.17
CA VAL A 97 0.20 21.34 8.85
C VAL A 97 1.67 21.01 8.70
N MET A 98 2.41 21.83 7.98
CA MET A 98 3.84 21.64 7.75
C MET A 98 4.69 21.73 9.02
N GLN A 99 4.27 22.52 10.02
CA GLN A 99 5.07 22.80 11.21
C GLN A 99 4.66 22.00 12.46
N LYS A 100 3.38 21.57 12.56
CA LYS A 100 2.82 21.00 13.79
C LYS A 100 2.41 19.53 13.67
N VAL A 101 2.32 19.00 12.46
CA VAL A 101 1.97 17.60 12.22
C VAL A 101 3.25 16.79 12.10
N ARG A 102 3.32 15.63 12.76
CA ARG A 102 4.41 14.66 12.57
C ARG A 102 4.14 13.84 11.32
N HIS A 103 5.17 13.63 10.52
CA HIS A 103 5.03 12.91 9.26
C HIS A 103 5.74 11.56 9.34
N TRP A 104 4.98 10.50 9.03
CA TRP A 104 5.47 9.13 8.90
C TRP A 104 5.27 8.66 7.46
N ALA A 105 6.14 7.78 6.97
CA ALA A 105 6.03 7.20 5.64
C ALA A 105 6.41 5.72 5.64
N GLU A 106 5.84 4.95 4.71
CA GLU A 106 5.95 3.49 4.67
C GLU A 106 7.30 2.97 4.20
N SER A 107 8.06 3.77 3.46
CA SER A 107 9.28 3.33 2.80
C SER A 107 10.34 4.43 2.73
N ASP A 108 11.61 4.01 2.58
CA ASP A 108 12.75 4.95 2.49
C ASP A 108 12.63 5.93 1.32
N TRP A 109 12.06 5.51 0.19
CA TRP A 109 11.87 6.41 -0.94
C TRP A 109 10.78 7.45 -0.66
N MET A 110 9.70 7.06 0.03
CA MET A 110 8.67 8.01 0.46
C MET A 110 9.19 8.99 1.52
N VAL A 111 10.03 8.54 2.45
CA VAL A 111 10.69 9.45 3.41
C VAL A 111 11.49 10.52 2.65
N ARG A 112 12.25 10.12 1.60
CA ARG A 112 12.97 11.08 0.76
C ARG A 112 12.02 12.01 0.00
N GLU A 113 10.93 11.50 -0.55
CA GLU A 113 9.94 12.31 -1.27
C GLU A 113 9.26 13.34 -0.36
N VAL A 114 8.87 12.94 0.84
CA VAL A 114 8.31 13.84 1.87
C VAL A 114 9.37 14.87 2.30
N GLY A 115 10.64 14.46 2.39
CA GLY A 115 11.77 15.38 2.62
C GLY A 115 11.92 16.43 1.52
N ILE A 116 11.67 16.10 0.25
CA ILE A 116 11.65 17.07 -0.87
C ILE A 116 10.52 18.10 -0.70
N LEU A 117 9.42 17.74 -0.01
CA LEU A 117 8.36 18.70 0.33
C LEU A 117 8.75 19.66 1.47
N GLY A 118 9.97 19.52 2.03
CA GLY A 118 10.45 20.33 3.15
C GLY A 118 9.98 19.85 4.52
N LEU A 119 9.56 18.58 4.65
CA LEU A 119 9.01 18.02 5.86
C LEU A 119 9.94 16.98 6.50
N PRO A 120 10.23 17.07 7.80
CA PRO A 120 10.86 15.98 8.52
C PRO A 120 9.92 14.76 8.52
N CYS A 121 10.43 13.58 8.18
CA CYS A 121 9.62 12.38 8.04
C CYS A 121 10.33 11.15 8.60
N GLU A 122 9.62 10.33 9.36
CA GLU A 122 10.13 9.09 9.93
C GLU A 122 9.66 7.88 9.12
N LEU A 123 10.51 6.85 9.03
CA LEU A 123 10.19 5.58 8.41
C LEU A 123 9.35 4.71 9.36
N VAL A 124 8.07 4.54 9.04
CA VAL A 124 7.13 3.71 9.81
C VAL A 124 6.25 2.92 8.83
N PRO A 125 6.62 1.70 8.43
CA PRO A 125 5.78 0.89 7.55
C PRO A 125 4.45 0.51 8.19
N LEU A 126 3.37 0.50 7.41
CA LEU A 126 2.07 0.00 7.85
C LEU A 126 2.00 -1.53 7.76
N PRO A 127 1.33 -2.21 8.72
CA PRO A 127 1.12 -3.64 8.67
C PRO A 127 0.02 -4.02 7.67
N SER A 128 0.22 -5.10 6.90
CA SER A 128 -0.84 -5.76 6.16
C SER A 128 -1.36 -6.98 6.94
N ALA A 129 -2.69 -7.09 7.05
CA ALA A 129 -3.33 -8.23 7.73
C ALA A 129 -3.19 -9.57 6.99
N ARG A 130 -2.73 -9.54 5.73
CA ARG A 130 -2.75 -10.69 4.81
C ARG A 130 -1.41 -11.40 4.65
N VAL A 131 -0.36 -10.88 5.25
CA VAL A 131 0.94 -11.57 5.30
C VAL A 131 0.78 -12.79 6.20
N PRO A 132 0.90 -14.03 5.67
CA PRO A 132 0.75 -15.24 6.46
C PRO A 132 2.00 -15.53 7.29
N ASP A 133 1.85 -16.30 8.36
CA ASP A 133 2.97 -16.76 9.19
C ASP A 133 3.91 -17.72 8.43
N HIS A 134 3.36 -18.45 7.46
CA HIS A 134 4.12 -19.39 6.63
C HIS A 134 3.72 -19.25 5.15
N PRO A 135 4.69 -19.40 4.22
CA PRO A 135 4.40 -19.36 2.80
C PRO A 135 3.53 -20.55 2.37
N THR A 136 2.68 -20.32 1.38
CA THR A 136 1.89 -21.37 0.78
C THR A 136 2.63 -22.01 -0.40
N PRO A 137 2.40 -23.31 -0.72
CA PRO A 137 3.00 -23.95 -1.91
C PRO A 137 2.67 -23.17 -3.19
N LEU A 138 3.55 -23.28 -4.19
CA LEU A 138 3.24 -22.76 -5.52
C LEU A 138 2.09 -23.55 -6.15
N PRO A 139 1.20 -22.90 -6.93
CA PRO A 139 0.10 -23.58 -7.59
C PRO A 139 0.60 -24.54 -8.68
N SER A 140 -0.23 -25.54 -9.02
CA SER A 140 0.04 -26.47 -10.12
C SER A 140 -0.06 -25.82 -11.51
N GLN A 141 -0.84 -24.75 -11.63
CA GLN A 141 -0.98 -23.95 -12.85
C GLN A 141 -0.27 -22.61 -12.68
N PHE A 142 0.54 -22.25 -13.68
CA PHE A 142 1.20 -20.95 -13.68
C PHE A 142 0.20 -19.84 -14.01
N SER A 143 0.22 -18.76 -13.24
CA SER A 143 -0.50 -17.53 -13.57
C SER A 143 0.20 -16.30 -13.03
N VAL A 144 -0.10 -15.15 -13.65
CA VAL A 144 0.40 -13.84 -13.27
C VAL A 144 -0.76 -13.00 -12.71
N LEU A 145 -0.68 -12.59 -11.45
CA LEU A 145 -1.63 -11.71 -10.82
C LEU A 145 -1.19 -10.24 -10.99
N VAL A 146 -2.11 -9.39 -11.44
CA VAL A 146 -1.91 -7.95 -11.62
C VAL A 146 -3.07 -7.15 -10.99
N TYR A 147 -2.83 -5.89 -10.67
CA TYR A 147 -3.81 -5.02 -10.02
C TYR A 147 -3.94 -3.68 -10.73
N VAL A 148 -5.16 -3.31 -11.07
CA VAL A 148 -5.54 -1.97 -11.54
C VAL A 148 -6.89 -1.60 -10.93
N PRO A 149 -7.01 -0.50 -10.15
CA PRO A 149 -8.26 -0.17 -9.47
C PRO A 149 -9.29 0.51 -10.38
N VAL A 150 -8.84 1.42 -11.24
CA VAL A 150 -9.69 2.19 -12.17
C VAL A 150 -8.96 2.41 -13.49
N VAL A 151 -9.68 2.42 -14.58
CA VAL A 151 -9.08 2.63 -15.91
C VAL A 151 -8.50 4.04 -16.05
N SER A 152 -9.14 5.05 -15.47
CA SER A 152 -8.66 6.44 -15.50
C SER A 152 -7.30 6.66 -14.83
N ARG A 153 -6.85 5.75 -13.96
CA ARG A 153 -5.50 5.72 -13.37
C ARG A 153 -4.63 4.60 -13.96
N GLY A 154 -5.04 4.03 -15.09
CA GLY A 154 -4.37 2.91 -15.72
C GLY A 154 -2.89 3.15 -15.98
N GLU A 155 -2.52 4.36 -16.42
CA GLU A 155 -1.13 4.75 -16.64
C GLU A 155 -0.28 4.62 -15.37
N LEU A 156 -0.76 5.14 -14.23
CA LEU A 156 -0.08 5.04 -12.93
C LEU A 156 0.14 3.58 -12.51
N TYR A 157 -0.83 2.71 -12.78
CA TYR A 157 -0.77 1.29 -12.44
C TYR A 157 -0.18 0.41 -13.55
N GLY A 158 0.31 1.00 -14.64
CA GLY A 158 0.96 0.30 -15.75
C GLY A 158 0.03 -0.57 -16.58
N LEU A 159 -1.25 -0.20 -16.73
CA LEU A 159 -2.25 -0.97 -17.47
C LEU A 159 -1.78 -1.29 -18.90
N ASP A 160 -1.23 -0.31 -19.63
CA ASP A 160 -0.76 -0.52 -21.00
C ASP A 160 0.36 -1.56 -21.07
N ARG A 161 1.30 -1.55 -20.09
CA ARG A 161 2.35 -2.55 -19.98
C ARG A 161 1.78 -3.95 -19.72
N ILE A 162 0.76 -4.04 -18.85
CA ILE A 162 0.05 -5.29 -18.55
C ILE A 162 -0.60 -5.84 -19.82
N LEU A 163 -1.36 -5.00 -20.55
CA LEU A 163 -2.04 -5.39 -21.77
C LEU A 163 -1.06 -5.81 -22.87
N GLN A 164 0.06 -5.08 -23.02
CA GLN A 164 1.12 -5.43 -23.97
C GLN A 164 1.70 -6.81 -23.66
N VAL A 165 2.19 -7.04 -22.44
CA VAL A 165 2.83 -8.31 -22.07
C VAL A 165 1.84 -9.47 -22.13
N ALA A 166 0.58 -9.27 -21.77
CA ALA A 166 -0.44 -10.30 -21.91
C ALA A 166 -0.69 -10.70 -23.37
N ARG A 167 -0.69 -9.72 -24.31
CA ARG A 167 -0.78 -10.01 -25.76
C ARG A 167 0.45 -10.74 -26.29
N ASP A 168 1.65 -10.37 -25.80
CA ASP A 168 2.91 -10.98 -26.20
C ASP A 168 3.07 -12.42 -25.69
N LEU A 169 2.32 -12.78 -24.64
CA LEU A 169 2.38 -14.09 -23.98
C LEU A 169 1.00 -14.77 -23.93
N PRO A 170 0.37 -15.09 -25.09
CA PRO A 170 -1.03 -15.57 -25.15
C PRO A 170 -1.24 -16.91 -24.43
N HIS A 171 -0.19 -17.68 -24.18
CA HIS A 171 -0.21 -18.97 -23.48
C HIS A 171 -0.05 -18.84 -21.96
N VAL A 172 0.21 -17.65 -21.43
CA VAL A 172 0.35 -17.38 -20.00
C VAL A 172 -0.96 -16.76 -19.48
N PRO A 173 -1.64 -17.35 -18.49
CA PRO A 173 -2.81 -16.75 -17.86
C PRO A 173 -2.44 -15.53 -17.03
N PHE A 174 -3.20 -14.43 -17.23
CA PHE A 174 -3.16 -13.24 -16.39
C PHE A 174 -4.48 -13.07 -15.66
N GLU A 175 -4.41 -12.71 -14.38
CA GLU A 175 -5.57 -12.40 -13.54
C GLU A 175 -5.48 -10.95 -13.07
N LEU A 176 -6.40 -10.10 -13.55
CA LEU A 176 -6.49 -8.70 -13.14
C LEU A 176 -7.57 -8.55 -12.07
N VAL A 177 -7.15 -8.04 -10.91
CA VAL A 177 -8.03 -7.74 -9.78
C VAL A 177 -8.05 -6.24 -9.47
N GLY A 178 -9.08 -5.83 -8.72
CA GLY A 178 -9.18 -4.45 -8.22
C GLY A 178 -10.07 -3.54 -9.06
N LEU A 179 -10.28 -3.83 -10.33
CA LEU A 179 -11.01 -2.95 -11.25
C LEU A 179 -12.47 -2.76 -10.79
N TYR A 180 -12.77 -1.59 -10.24
CA TYR A 180 -14.12 -1.24 -9.80
C TYR A 180 -14.79 -0.15 -10.63
N ASP A 181 -14.02 0.50 -11.54
CA ASP A 181 -14.54 1.54 -12.42
C ASP A 181 -13.83 1.55 -13.78
N GLY A 182 -14.61 1.73 -14.84
CA GLY A 182 -14.17 1.72 -16.23
C GLY A 182 -14.13 0.32 -16.86
N THR A 183 -14.02 0.32 -18.19
CA THR A 183 -13.93 -0.90 -18.99
C THR A 183 -12.64 -0.88 -19.80
N ILE A 184 -11.94 -2.01 -19.83
CA ILE A 184 -10.76 -2.19 -20.67
C ILE A 184 -11.24 -2.63 -22.05
N PRO A 185 -11.03 -1.81 -23.11
CA PRO A 185 -11.46 -2.18 -24.46
C PRO A 185 -10.55 -3.29 -25.01
N ASN A 186 -11.15 -4.28 -25.67
CA ASN A 186 -10.45 -5.38 -26.34
C ASN A 186 -9.33 -6.03 -25.50
N PRO A 187 -9.66 -6.54 -24.29
CA PRO A 187 -8.67 -7.17 -23.43
C PRO A 187 -8.09 -8.43 -24.11
N PRO A 188 -6.82 -8.76 -23.88
CA PRO A 188 -6.25 -10.03 -24.36
C PRO A 188 -7.06 -11.22 -23.85
N ALA A 189 -7.22 -12.26 -24.68
CA ALA A 189 -8.03 -13.44 -24.35
C ALA A 189 -7.54 -14.20 -23.10
N ASN A 190 -6.25 -14.11 -22.80
CA ASN A 190 -5.60 -14.72 -21.63
C ASN A 190 -5.61 -13.80 -20.39
N LEU A 191 -6.24 -12.63 -20.43
CA LEU A 191 -6.41 -11.71 -19.31
C LEU A 191 -7.83 -11.83 -18.73
N LYS A 192 -7.96 -12.47 -17.59
CA LYS A 192 -9.23 -12.57 -16.85
C LYS A 192 -9.40 -11.40 -15.89
N ILE A 193 -10.45 -10.62 -16.05
CA ILE A 193 -10.77 -9.46 -15.22
C ILE A 193 -11.78 -9.86 -14.16
N HIS A 194 -11.43 -9.69 -12.87
CA HIS A 194 -12.24 -10.13 -11.71
C HIS A 194 -12.99 -8.99 -11.01
N GLY A 195 -12.76 -7.74 -11.42
CA GLY A 195 -13.34 -6.59 -10.73
C GLY A 195 -12.77 -6.36 -9.33
N ARG A 196 -13.56 -5.71 -8.47
CA ARG A 196 -13.17 -5.44 -7.08
C ARG A 196 -13.29 -6.69 -6.22
N ILE A 197 -12.18 -7.12 -5.67
CA ILE A 197 -12.08 -8.26 -4.77
C ILE A 197 -11.70 -7.75 -3.37
N PRO A 198 -12.52 -7.97 -2.34
CA PRO A 198 -12.24 -7.51 -0.99
C PRO A 198 -11.05 -8.23 -0.34
N ASP A 199 -10.89 -9.52 -0.64
CA ASP A 199 -9.81 -10.35 -0.12
C ASP A 199 -9.04 -11.05 -1.25
N LEU A 200 -7.72 -10.84 -1.30
CA LEU A 200 -6.84 -11.39 -2.34
C LEU A 200 -6.13 -12.68 -1.92
N ILE A 201 -6.39 -13.25 -0.75
CA ILE A 201 -5.67 -14.43 -0.25
C ILE A 201 -5.75 -15.59 -1.26
N GLU A 202 -6.94 -15.89 -1.78
CA GLU A 202 -7.11 -16.96 -2.76
C GLU A 202 -6.40 -16.66 -4.09
N PHE A 203 -6.28 -15.38 -4.46
CA PHE A 203 -5.52 -14.97 -5.64
C PHE A 203 -4.02 -15.16 -5.43
N TYR A 204 -3.50 -14.84 -4.23
CA TYR A 204 -2.10 -15.14 -3.92
C TYR A 204 -1.83 -16.64 -3.91
N ARG A 205 -2.75 -17.47 -3.40
CA ARG A 205 -2.59 -18.93 -3.38
C ARG A 205 -2.49 -19.54 -4.77
N ARG A 206 -3.25 -19.03 -5.75
CA ARG A 206 -3.27 -19.56 -7.12
C ARG A 206 -2.37 -18.83 -8.11
N ALA A 207 -1.74 -17.72 -7.74
CA ALA A 207 -0.74 -17.05 -8.55
C ALA A 207 0.65 -17.66 -8.36
N SER A 208 1.45 -17.76 -9.42
CA SER A 208 2.88 -18.05 -9.36
C SER A 208 3.70 -16.78 -9.27
N VAL A 209 3.22 -15.74 -9.96
CA VAL A 209 3.87 -14.44 -10.07
C VAL A 209 2.86 -13.34 -9.74
N VAL A 210 3.30 -12.32 -9.01
CA VAL A 210 2.60 -11.06 -8.88
C VAL A 210 3.41 -9.99 -9.59
N TRP A 211 2.79 -9.28 -10.52
CA TRP A 211 3.45 -8.21 -11.25
C TRP A 211 2.82 -6.85 -10.96
N ARG A 212 3.63 -5.92 -10.48
CA ARG A 212 3.23 -4.58 -10.07
C ARG A 212 3.98 -3.51 -10.87
N PRO A 213 3.57 -3.20 -12.13
CA PRO A 213 4.25 -2.28 -13.03
C PRO A 213 3.87 -0.81 -12.82
N VAL A 214 3.88 -0.33 -11.60
CA VAL A 214 3.43 1.02 -11.25
C VAL A 214 4.48 2.09 -11.58
N GLN A 215 4.03 3.31 -11.87
CA GLN A 215 4.92 4.47 -12.00
C GLN A 215 5.32 5.03 -10.64
N HIS A 216 4.41 4.96 -9.66
CA HIS A 216 4.66 5.38 -8.28
C HIS A 216 3.93 4.47 -7.29
N ASP A 217 4.59 4.15 -6.18
CA ASP A 217 4.05 3.32 -5.11
C ASP A 217 4.63 3.70 -3.74
N GLY A 218 3.86 3.43 -2.68
CA GLY A 218 4.37 3.28 -1.32
C GLY A 218 4.92 1.87 -1.08
N LEU A 219 4.90 1.41 0.16
CA LEU A 219 5.20 0.02 0.47
C LEU A 219 3.95 -0.83 0.17
N SER A 220 3.88 -1.33 -1.05
CA SER A 220 2.70 -2.01 -1.58
C SER A 220 2.29 -3.23 -0.75
N PHE A 221 1.09 -3.21 -0.14
CA PHE A 221 0.55 -4.39 0.54
C PHE A 221 0.45 -5.61 -0.38
N MET A 222 0.08 -5.41 -1.64
CA MET A 222 0.04 -6.50 -2.61
C MET A 222 1.40 -7.17 -2.78
N VAL A 223 2.47 -6.41 -2.76
CA VAL A 223 3.85 -6.93 -2.84
C VAL A 223 4.22 -7.67 -1.56
N MET A 224 3.96 -7.05 -0.40
CA MET A 224 4.27 -7.65 0.90
C MET A 224 3.50 -8.97 1.11
N ASP A 225 2.19 -8.96 0.84
CA ASP A 225 1.33 -10.13 0.94
C ASP A 225 1.80 -11.26 0.01
N ALA A 226 2.06 -10.93 -1.26
CA ALA A 226 2.54 -11.90 -2.25
C ALA A 226 3.87 -12.54 -1.84
N MET A 227 4.81 -11.74 -1.34
CA MET A 227 6.09 -12.25 -0.84
C MET A 227 5.91 -13.14 0.39
N GLY A 228 5.04 -12.75 1.34
CA GLY A 228 4.69 -13.57 2.50
C GLY A 228 4.08 -14.92 2.09
N HIS A 229 3.25 -14.93 1.06
CA HIS A 229 2.72 -16.15 0.45
C HIS A 229 3.77 -16.95 -0.36
N GLY A 230 5.01 -16.46 -0.50
CA GLY A 230 6.07 -17.10 -1.25
C GLY A 230 5.93 -16.99 -2.78
N ARG A 231 5.20 -15.99 -3.26
CA ARG A 231 5.05 -15.71 -4.70
C ARG A 231 6.27 -14.97 -5.23
N HIS A 232 6.61 -15.19 -6.50
CA HIS A 232 7.59 -14.35 -7.18
C HIS A 232 6.96 -13.01 -7.48
N VAL A 233 7.66 -11.92 -7.16
CA VAL A 233 7.15 -10.57 -7.34
C VAL A 233 8.03 -9.82 -8.32
N LEU A 234 7.44 -9.32 -9.41
CA LEU A 234 8.03 -8.36 -10.31
C LEU A 234 7.53 -6.97 -9.92
N TRP A 235 8.41 -6.05 -9.57
CA TRP A 235 8.04 -4.72 -9.10
C TRP A 235 8.92 -3.63 -9.71
N SER A 236 8.33 -2.43 -9.89
CA SER A 236 9.05 -1.24 -10.40
C SER A 236 9.99 -0.62 -9.37
N TYR A 237 9.97 -1.09 -8.13
CA TYR A 237 10.86 -0.64 -7.06
C TYR A 237 11.84 -1.74 -6.66
N PRO A 238 13.13 -1.39 -6.42
CA PRO A 238 14.09 -2.36 -5.89
C PRO A 238 13.75 -2.66 -4.43
N PHE A 239 13.43 -3.92 -4.16
CA PHE A 239 13.14 -4.40 -2.82
C PHE A 239 13.70 -5.80 -2.63
N PRO A 240 14.28 -6.14 -1.46
CA PRO A 240 14.82 -7.47 -1.19
C PRO A 240 13.79 -8.57 -1.45
N GLY A 241 14.16 -9.58 -2.24
CA GLY A 241 13.27 -10.68 -2.59
C GLY A 241 12.29 -10.41 -3.75
N CYS A 242 12.24 -9.18 -4.28
CA CYS A 242 11.56 -8.85 -5.53
C CYS A 242 12.50 -8.91 -6.72
N ILE A 243 11.95 -9.18 -7.90
CA ILE A 243 12.61 -9.00 -9.19
C ILE A 243 12.30 -7.58 -9.65
N HIS A 244 13.33 -6.72 -9.67
CA HIS A 244 13.16 -5.35 -10.11
C HIS A 244 13.03 -5.30 -11.64
N VAL A 245 11.92 -4.75 -12.14
CA VAL A 245 11.63 -4.61 -13.57
C VAL A 245 11.14 -3.19 -13.87
N MET A 246 11.77 -2.54 -14.85
CA MET A 246 11.52 -1.14 -15.18
C MET A 246 10.51 -0.97 -16.32
N ASP A 247 10.38 -1.98 -17.18
CA ASP A 247 9.56 -1.90 -18.40
C ASP A 247 8.89 -3.24 -18.75
N ALA A 248 8.06 -3.20 -19.79
CA ALA A 248 7.33 -4.37 -20.28
C ALA A 248 8.27 -5.47 -20.86
N ALA A 249 9.39 -5.09 -21.46
CA ALA A 249 10.32 -6.05 -22.07
C ALA A 249 11.01 -6.88 -21.00
N GLN A 250 11.51 -6.25 -19.94
CA GLN A 250 12.10 -6.91 -18.78
C GLN A 250 11.08 -7.82 -18.09
N ALA A 251 9.85 -7.31 -17.86
CA ALA A 251 8.79 -8.09 -17.25
C ALA A 251 8.44 -9.33 -18.08
N ARG A 252 8.30 -9.17 -19.41
CA ARG A 252 8.07 -10.29 -20.33
C ARG A 252 9.17 -11.33 -20.25
N GLN A 253 10.43 -10.91 -20.25
CA GLN A 253 11.58 -11.81 -20.15
C GLN A 253 11.53 -12.62 -18.84
N GLU A 254 11.29 -11.98 -17.73
CA GLU A 254 11.23 -12.63 -16.42
C GLU A 254 10.02 -13.57 -16.29
N ILE A 255 8.85 -13.18 -16.81
CA ILE A 255 7.66 -14.04 -16.82
C ILE A 255 7.93 -15.30 -17.65
N VAL A 256 8.54 -15.17 -18.84
CA VAL A 256 8.94 -16.33 -19.69
C VAL A 256 9.90 -17.24 -18.94
N ARG A 257 10.94 -16.68 -18.30
CA ARG A 257 11.91 -17.45 -17.51
C ARG A 257 11.24 -18.23 -16.38
N LEU A 258 10.38 -17.58 -15.60
CA LEU A 258 9.67 -18.21 -14.49
C LEU A 258 8.66 -19.25 -14.97
N HIS A 259 7.98 -19.00 -16.08
CA HIS A 259 7.06 -19.96 -16.70
C HIS A 259 7.80 -21.21 -17.19
N ALA A 260 8.94 -21.06 -17.86
CA ALA A 260 9.78 -22.19 -18.28
C ALA A 260 10.23 -23.03 -17.07
N MET A 261 10.70 -22.39 -16.00
CA MET A 261 11.06 -23.09 -14.77
C MET A 261 9.86 -23.83 -14.14
N HIS A 262 8.65 -23.27 -14.26
CA HIS A 262 7.44 -23.92 -13.76
C HIS A 262 7.12 -25.19 -14.57
N LEU A 263 7.15 -25.12 -15.90
CA LEU A 263 6.92 -26.27 -16.79
C LEU A 263 7.92 -27.39 -16.54
N GLU A 264 9.16 -27.04 -16.26
CA GLU A 264 10.23 -28.00 -15.91
C GLU A 264 10.19 -28.46 -14.44
N ARG A 265 9.17 -28.04 -13.66
CA ARG A 265 9.02 -28.33 -12.21
C ARG A 265 10.23 -27.88 -11.37
N ARG A 266 10.97 -26.90 -11.85
CA ARG A 266 12.13 -26.28 -11.16
C ARG A 266 11.78 -25.00 -10.39
N LEU A 267 10.63 -24.39 -10.67
CA LEU A 267 10.19 -23.22 -9.95
C LEU A 267 9.89 -23.58 -8.49
N LYS A 268 10.54 -22.89 -7.57
CA LYS A 268 10.36 -23.04 -6.12
C LYS A 268 9.71 -21.81 -5.53
N THR A 269 9.13 -21.93 -4.34
CA THR A 269 8.66 -20.81 -3.52
C THR A 269 9.74 -19.74 -3.41
N ASN A 270 9.35 -18.47 -3.47
CA ASN A 270 10.27 -17.34 -3.31
C ASN A 270 10.74 -17.21 -1.85
N CYS A 271 11.66 -18.07 -1.43
CA CYS A 271 12.23 -18.05 -0.08
C CYS A 271 12.98 -16.75 0.24
N ALA A 272 13.53 -16.06 -0.76
CA ALA A 272 14.18 -14.78 -0.57
C ALA A 272 13.16 -13.70 -0.16
N GLY A 273 11.99 -13.68 -0.82
CA GLY A 273 10.89 -12.79 -0.46
C GLY A 273 10.34 -13.07 0.94
N VAL A 274 10.10 -14.36 1.26
CA VAL A 274 9.63 -14.75 2.60
C VAL A 274 10.61 -14.29 3.68
N ARG A 275 11.91 -14.49 3.48
CA ARG A 275 12.94 -14.02 4.41
C ARG A 275 12.98 -12.51 4.52
N ALA A 276 12.86 -11.78 3.42
CA ALA A 276 12.84 -10.32 3.42
C ALA A 276 11.69 -9.76 4.26
N ILE A 277 10.51 -10.41 4.21
CA ILE A 277 9.35 -10.04 5.06
C ILE A 277 9.66 -10.33 6.55
N ALA A 278 10.16 -11.52 6.87
CA ALA A 278 10.38 -11.93 8.25
C ALA A 278 11.56 -11.17 8.91
N GLU A 279 12.73 -11.18 8.26
CA GLU A 279 13.96 -10.57 8.78
C GLU A 279 13.93 -9.03 8.69
N GLY A 280 13.23 -8.47 7.69
CA GLY A 280 12.99 -7.03 7.56
C GLY A 280 11.99 -6.47 8.58
N GLY A 281 11.35 -7.34 9.37
CA GLY A 281 10.40 -6.92 10.40
C GLY A 281 9.07 -6.45 9.84
N TYR A 282 8.66 -6.94 8.64
CA TYR A 282 7.40 -6.58 7.98
C TYR A 282 6.23 -7.51 8.37
N LEU A 283 6.44 -8.49 9.23
CA LEU A 283 5.33 -9.28 9.76
C LEU A 283 4.38 -8.39 10.57
N PRO A 284 3.05 -8.62 10.50
CA PRO A 284 2.05 -7.76 11.16
C PRO A 284 2.33 -7.52 12.64
N GLN A 285 2.70 -8.55 13.37
CA GLN A 285 2.99 -8.45 14.81
C GLN A 285 4.26 -7.62 15.11
N SER A 286 5.28 -7.74 14.26
CA SER A 286 6.52 -6.94 14.38
C SER A 286 6.25 -5.46 14.15
N LEU A 287 5.47 -5.14 13.10
CA LEU A 287 5.07 -3.78 12.77
C LEU A 287 4.16 -3.18 13.84
N LYS A 288 3.16 -3.95 14.33
CA LYS A 288 2.31 -3.54 15.44
C LYS A 288 3.14 -3.12 16.66
N LYS A 289 4.08 -3.97 17.09
CA LYS A 289 4.97 -3.70 18.23
C LYS A 289 5.79 -2.41 18.05
N ARG A 290 6.36 -2.23 16.85
CA ARG A 290 7.15 -1.05 16.51
C ARG A 290 6.31 0.23 16.51
N ILE A 291 5.10 0.18 15.96
CA ILE A 291 4.20 1.34 15.92
C ILE A 291 3.72 1.69 17.34
N HIS A 292 3.37 0.70 18.18
CA HIS A 292 2.99 0.96 19.57
C HIS A 292 4.13 1.66 20.33
N ALA A 293 5.37 1.18 20.21
CA ALA A 293 6.53 1.81 20.84
C ALA A 293 6.72 3.28 20.40
N ARG A 294 6.56 3.55 19.10
CA ARG A 294 6.63 4.93 18.57
C ARG A 294 5.50 5.84 19.08
N LEU A 295 4.33 5.27 19.28
CA LEU A 295 3.19 6.02 19.84
C LEU A 295 3.37 6.29 21.34
N GLU A 296 3.96 5.34 22.10
CA GLU A 296 4.34 5.55 23.49
C GLU A 296 5.37 6.68 23.62
N GLU A 297 6.44 6.66 22.82
CA GLU A 297 7.42 7.76 22.75
C GLU A 297 6.75 9.12 22.44
N LEU A 298 5.72 9.12 21.57
CA LEU A 298 4.95 10.32 21.26
C LEU A 298 4.11 10.79 22.45
N LEU A 299 3.54 9.88 23.25
CA LEU A 299 2.72 10.25 24.42
C LEU A 299 3.55 10.83 25.54
N ASP A 300 4.80 10.37 25.70
CA ASP A 300 5.74 10.81 26.74
C ASP A 300 6.45 12.13 26.38
N SER A 301 6.38 12.60 25.13
CA SER A 301 6.98 13.86 24.64
C SER A 301 6.01 15.04 24.73
#